data_0e5747957a685bcc397558dded5d7cbd
#
_entry.id   0e5747957a685bcc397558dded5d7cbd
#
_cell.length_a   1.000
_cell.length_b   1.000
_cell.length_c   1.000
_cell.angle_alpha   90.00
_cell.angle_beta   90.00
_cell.angle_gamma   90.00
#
_symmetry.space_group_name_H-M   'P 1'
#
loop_
_entity.id
_entity.type
_entity.pdbx_description
1 polymer ?
#
loop_
_entity_poly.entity_id
_entity_poly.type
_entity_poly.pdbx_seq_one_letter_code
_entity_poly.pdbx_strand_id
1 'polypeptide(L)'
;MMKGKAAVLLIVEDDRDMRSLLCDEFCGTGYQLREARDGDEAFLAVLQSVPDLILTDLRMPAGGDDYISRLRTVAPRCPIVVITGFGDAVLKAQVLKAGANAYFDKPVRVAELKACVQQLLDYRPRAES
;
A
#
# COMPACT_ATOMS: atom_id res chain seq x y z
N MET A 1 26.22 12.66 9.77
CA MET A 1 25.27 12.59 8.80
C MET A 1 23.89 12.44 9.33
N MET A 2 23.06 13.16 8.77
CA MET A 2 21.71 13.20 9.22
C MET A 2 20.90 12.08 8.60
N LYS A 3 20.19 11.34 9.40
CA LYS A 3 19.28 10.35 8.87
C LYS A 3 17.99 11.00 8.50
N GLY A 4 17.45 10.61 7.40
CA GLY A 4 16.11 11.02 7.05
C GLY A 4 15.10 10.41 7.99
N LYS A 5 13.88 10.88 7.92
CA LYS A 5 12.79 10.28 8.65
C LYS A 5 12.54 8.85 8.13
N ALA A 6 12.08 8.00 9.01
CA ALA A 6 11.65 6.67 8.60
C ALA A 6 10.52 6.79 7.58
N ALA A 7 10.53 5.94 6.58
CA ALA A 7 9.45 5.88 5.60
C ALA A 7 8.17 5.44 6.30
N VAL A 8 7.06 6.03 5.89
CA VAL A 8 5.74 5.75 6.46
C VAL A 8 4.99 4.83 5.52
N LEU A 9 4.59 3.66 6.01
CA LEU A 9 3.76 2.72 5.27
C LEU A 9 2.33 2.78 5.80
N LEU A 10 1.37 2.91 4.90
CA LEU A 10 -0.05 2.76 5.27
C LEU A 10 -0.48 1.37 4.86
N ILE A 11 -0.88 0.56 5.83
CA ILE A 11 -1.34 -0.81 5.61
C ILE A 11 -2.86 -0.83 5.71
N VAL A 12 -3.52 -1.19 4.61
CA VAL A 12 -4.98 -1.19 4.51
C VAL A 12 -5.47 -2.61 4.35
N GLU A 13 -6.18 -3.11 5.35
CA GLU A 13 -6.66 -4.48 5.36
C GLU A 13 -7.81 -4.57 6.36
N ASP A 14 -8.97 -5.08 5.93
CA ASP A 14 -10.11 -5.17 6.83
C ASP A 14 -10.05 -6.38 7.77
N ASP A 15 -9.36 -7.45 7.36
CA ASP A 15 -9.16 -8.60 8.24
C ASP A 15 -8.14 -8.24 9.31
N ARG A 16 -8.58 -8.24 10.56
CA ARG A 16 -7.74 -7.84 11.67
C ARG A 16 -6.48 -8.70 11.79
N ASP A 17 -6.64 -10.02 11.63
CA ASP A 17 -5.50 -10.93 11.80
C ASP A 17 -4.48 -10.74 10.69
N MET A 18 -4.95 -10.58 9.45
CA MET A 18 -4.05 -10.33 8.34
C MET A 18 -3.35 -8.98 8.47
N ARG A 19 -4.09 -7.95 8.91
CA ARG A 19 -3.51 -6.63 9.13
C ARG A 19 -2.42 -6.70 10.20
N SER A 20 -2.69 -7.40 11.29
CA SER A 20 -1.72 -7.59 12.36
C SER A 20 -0.48 -8.32 11.86
N LEU A 21 -0.67 -9.36 11.06
CA LEU A 21 0.45 -10.10 10.49
C LEU A 21 1.32 -9.21 9.60
N LEU A 22 0.70 -8.42 8.75
CA LEU A 22 1.45 -7.51 7.88
C LEU A 22 2.21 -6.48 8.71
N CYS A 23 1.58 -5.92 9.73
CA CYS A 23 2.25 -4.96 10.61
C CYS A 23 3.45 -5.60 11.29
N ASP A 24 3.30 -6.83 11.78
CA ASP A 24 4.40 -7.54 12.43
C ASP A 24 5.56 -7.76 11.47
N GLU A 25 5.25 -8.09 10.22
CA GLU A 25 6.30 -8.33 9.23
C GLU A 25 7.12 -7.10 8.90
N PHE A 26 6.51 -5.93 8.99
CA PHE A 26 7.20 -4.69 8.65
C PHE A 26 7.71 -3.91 9.86
N CYS A 27 7.32 -4.28 11.09
CA CYS A 27 7.63 -3.46 12.25
C CYS A 27 9.11 -3.43 12.59
N GLY A 28 9.87 -4.45 12.25
CA GLY A 28 11.30 -4.51 12.55
C GLY A 28 12.18 -3.90 11.47
N THR A 29 11.60 -3.26 10.46
CA THR A 29 12.34 -2.80 9.29
C THR A 29 12.74 -1.33 9.36
N GLY A 30 12.37 -0.63 10.42
CA GLY A 30 12.64 0.80 10.53
C GLY A 30 11.55 1.67 9.92
N TYR A 31 10.52 1.10 9.34
CA TYR A 31 9.39 1.87 8.81
C TYR A 31 8.45 2.27 9.93
N GLN A 32 7.81 3.41 9.74
CA GLN A 32 6.72 3.84 10.60
C GLN A 32 5.42 3.34 9.98
N LEU A 33 4.62 2.63 10.77
CA LEU A 33 3.42 1.99 10.24
C LEU A 33 2.16 2.74 10.65
N ARG A 34 1.24 2.87 9.69
CA ARG A 34 -0.10 3.38 9.92
C ARG A 34 -1.07 2.33 9.39
N GLU A 35 -2.26 2.26 9.97
CA GLU A 35 -3.24 1.24 9.63
C GLU A 35 -4.57 1.85 9.23
N ALA A 36 -5.25 1.21 8.30
CA ALA A 36 -6.62 1.52 7.95
C ALA A 36 -7.38 0.21 7.73
N ARG A 37 -8.66 0.18 8.09
CA ARG A 37 -9.47 -1.03 8.06
C ARG A 37 -10.34 -1.15 6.81
N ASP A 38 -10.49 -0.07 6.07
CA ASP A 38 -11.30 -0.07 4.85
C ASP A 38 -10.86 1.06 3.94
N GLY A 39 -11.49 1.13 2.77
CA GLY A 39 -11.12 2.13 1.77
C GLY A 39 -11.41 3.56 2.18
N ASP A 40 -12.51 3.78 2.92
CA ASP A 40 -12.83 5.13 3.38
C ASP A 40 -11.81 5.61 4.41
N GLU A 41 -11.46 4.75 5.35
CA GLU A 41 -10.46 5.08 6.36
C GLU A 41 -9.10 5.34 5.71
N ALA A 42 -8.75 4.53 4.70
CA ALA A 42 -7.52 4.73 3.96
C ALA A 42 -7.49 6.07 3.25
N PHE A 43 -8.58 6.40 2.57
CA PHE A 43 -8.68 7.66 1.84
C PHE A 43 -8.52 8.86 2.78
N LEU A 44 -9.21 8.83 3.91
CA LEU A 44 -9.09 9.90 4.90
C LEU A 44 -7.67 10.00 5.45
N ALA A 45 -7.03 8.86 5.70
CA ALA A 45 -5.66 8.86 6.20
C ALA A 45 -4.72 9.52 5.20
N VAL A 46 -4.89 9.23 3.91
CA VAL A 46 -4.06 9.81 2.86
C VAL A 46 -4.31 11.30 2.73
N LEU A 47 -5.57 11.74 2.86
CA LEU A 47 -5.88 13.17 2.82
C LEU A 47 -5.23 13.93 3.96
N GLN A 48 -5.14 13.30 5.13
CA GLN A 48 -4.51 13.93 6.28
C GLN A 48 -2.99 14.04 6.12
N SER A 49 -2.37 12.99 5.62
CA SER A 49 -0.93 12.94 5.42
C SER A 49 -0.60 11.82 4.45
N VAL A 50 -0.03 12.15 3.32
CA VAL A 50 0.31 11.16 2.30
C VAL A 50 1.44 10.29 2.82
N PRO A 51 1.25 8.96 2.88
CA PRO A 51 2.33 8.06 3.29
C PRO A 51 3.38 7.94 2.20
N ASP A 52 4.48 7.28 2.52
CA ASP A 52 5.52 7.02 1.53
C ASP A 52 5.18 5.83 0.63
N LEU A 53 4.31 4.94 1.11
CA LEU A 53 3.84 3.81 0.32
C LEU A 53 2.53 3.31 0.92
N ILE A 54 1.63 2.88 0.06
CA ILE A 54 0.35 2.28 0.47
C ILE A 54 0.37 0.81 0.11
N LEU A 55 0.12 -0.05 1.10
CA LEU A 55 -0.01 -1.49 0.94
C LEU A 55 -1.46 -1.84 1.23
N THR A 56 -2.21 -2.28 0.24
CA THR A 56 -3.65 -2.39 0.40
C THR A 56 -4.24 -3.67 -0.19
N ASP A 57 -5.24 -4.21 0.51
CA ASP A 57 -6.14 -5.19 -0.07
C ASP A 57 -7.19 -4.44 -0.89
N LEU A 58 -7.95 -5.18 -1.69
CA LEU A 58 -9.08 -4.65 -2.45
C LEU A 58 -10.41 -5.18 -1.94
N ARG A 59 -10.43 -6.37 -1.36
CA ARG A 59 -11.67 -7.03 -0.93
C ARG A 59 -12.02 -6.59 0.47
N MET A 60 -12.56 -5.38 0.55
CA MET A 60 -12.91 -4.76 1.81
C MET A 60 -13.96 -3.70 1.54
N PRO A 61 -14.69 -3.25 2.56
CA PRO A 61 -15.64 -2.14 2.36
C PRO A 61 -14.93 -0.92 1.79
N ALA A 62 -15.58 -0.28 0.83
CA ALA A 62 -15.08 0.89 0.13
C ALA A 62 -13.76 0.65 -0.61
N GLY A 63 -13.49 -0.61 -0.98
CA GLY A 63 -12.34 -0.97 -1.79
C GLY A 63 -12.71 -1.33 -3.22
N GLY A 64 -13.79 -0.76 -3.76
CA GLY A 64 -14.31 -1.12 -5.07
C GLY A 64 -13.52 -0.56 -6.25
N ASP A 65 -14.17 -0.55 -7.41
CA ASP A 65 -13.50 -0.38 -8.69
C ASP A 65 -12.67 0.88 -8.81
N ASP A 66 -13.13 1.98 -8.22
CA ASP A 66 -12.43 3.26 -8.36
C ASP A 66 -11.54 3.60 -7.17
N TYR A 67 -11.40 2.68 -6.21
CA TYR A 67 -10.62 2.94 -5.00
C TYR A 67 -9.17 3.30 -5.31
N ILE A 68 -8.50 2.50 -6.15
CA ILE A 68 -7.10 2.75 -6.51
C ILE A 68 -6.98 4.08 -7.28
N SER A 69 -7.90 4.34 -8.20
CA SER A 69 -7.90 5.60 -8.95
C SER A 69 -8.04 6.81 -8.02
N ARG A 70 -8.91 6.69 -7.01
CA ARG A 70 -9.12 7.77 -6.05
C ARG A 70 -7.87 8.02 -5.22
N LEU A 71 -7.22 6.93 -4.75
CA LEU A 71 -5.96 7.08 -4.04
C LEU A 71 -4.90 7.74 -4.91
N ARG A 72 -4.82 7.32 -6.17
CA ARG A 72 -3.83 7.88 -7.09
C ARG A 72 -4.07 9.36 -7.33
N THR A 73 -5.33 9.78 -7.37
CA THR A 73 -5.67 11.19 -7.57
C THR A 73 -5.17 12.07 -6.43
N VAL A 74 -5.31 11.60 -5.19
CA VAL A 74 -4.91 12.39 -4.01
C VAL A 74 -3.46 12.16 -3.60
N ALA A 75 -2.82 11.13 -4.15
CA ALA A 75 -1.41 10.81 -3.85
C ALA A 75 -0.71 10.43 -5.14
N PRO A 76 -0.48 11.40 -6.06
CA PRO A 76 -0.03 11.07 -7.42
C PRO A 76 1.33 10.42 -7.49
N ARG A 77 2.16 10.55 -6.47
CA ARG A 77 3.51 10.00 -6.49
C ARG A 77 3.73 8.88 -5.49
N CYS A 78 2.71 8.55 -4.72
CA CYS A 78 2.83 7.53 -3.68
C CYS A 78 2.75 6.14 -4.32
N PRO A 79 3.73 5.27 -4.12
CA PRO A 79 3.62 3.89 -4.60
C PRO A 79 2.45 3.18 -3.94
N ILE A 80 1.73 2.40 -4.72
CA ILE A 80 0.59 1.62 -4.25
C ILE A 80 0.85 0.16 -4.59
N VAL A 81 0.88 -0.69 -3.58
CA VAL A 81 1.07 -2.14 -3.72
C VAL A 81 -0.25 -2.81 -3.32
N VAL A 82 -0.79 -3.61 -4.22
CA VAL A 82 -2.05 -4.31 -3.99
C VAL A 82 -1.77 -5.76 -3.63
N ILE A 83 -2.40 -6.25 -2.56
CA ILE A 83 -2.40 -7.66 -2.17
C ILE A 83 -3.84 -8.09 -2.06
N THR A 84 -4.25 -9.07 -2.84
CA THR A 84 -5.65 -9.49 -2.79
C THR A 84 -5.80 -10.98 -3.02
N GLY A 85 -6.85 -11.56 -2.43
CA GLY A 85 -7.22 -12.94 -2.71
C GLY A 85 -8.22 -12.99 -3.86
N PHE A 86 -8.29 -14.14 -4.51
CA PHE A 86 -9.26 -14.40 -5.58
C PHE A 86 -9.19 -13.38 -6.72
N GLY A 87 -8.00 -12.81 -6.95
CA GLY A 87 -7.79 -11.96 -8.10
C GLY A 87 -7.57 -12.79 -9.35
N ASP A 88 -7.67 -12.13 -10.50
CA ASP A 88 -7.40 -12.76 -11.78
C ASP A 88 -6.68 -11.77 -12.69
N ALA A 89 -6.37 -12.21 -13.90
CA ALA A 89 -5.62 -11.39 -14.84
C ALA A 89 -6.36 -10.09 -15.20
N VAL A 90 -7.69 -10.13 -15.25
CA VAL A 90 -8.48 -8.94 -15.56
C VAL A 90 -8.39 -7.93 -14.42
N LEU A 91 -8.57 -8.38 -13.19
CA LEU A 91 -8.46 -7.52 -12.02
C LEU A 91 -7.06 -6.93 -11.92
N LYS A 92 -6.03 -7.76 -12.11
CA LYS A 92 -4.66 -7.29 -12.09
C LYS A 92 -4.43 -6.17 -13.10
N ALA A 93 -4.89 -6.37 -14.34
CA ALA A 93 -4.73 -5.36 -15.38
C ALA A 93 -5.48 -4.07 -15.02
N GLN A 94 -6.67 -4.21 -14.45
CA GLN A 94 -7.48 -3.05 -14.07
C GLN A 94 -6.81 -2.21 -13.00
N VAL A 95 -6.28 -2.85 -11.94
CA VAL A 95 -5.67 -2.08 -10.85
C VAL A 95 -4.34 -1.47 -11.25
N LEU A 96 -3.56 -2.16 -12.08
CA LEU A 96 -2.33 -1.58 -12.58
C LEU A 96 -2.62 -0.38 -13.48
N LYS A 97 -3.64 -0.46 -14.32
CA LYS A 97 -4.06 0.66 -15.15
C LYS A 97 -4.58 1.82 -14.30
N ALA A 98 -5.26 1.52 -13.20
CA ALA A 98 -5.77 2.54 -12.30
C ALA A 98 -4.68 3.27 -11.52
N GLY A 99 -3.48 2.73 -11.49
CA GLY A 99 -2.35 3.40 -10.86
C GLY A 99 -1.58 2.59 -9.83
N ALA A 100 -1.92 1.32 -9.62
CA ALA A 100 -1.14 0.49 -8.71
C ALA A 100 0.25 0.21 -9.32
N ASN A 101 1.25 0.18 -8.47
CA ASN A 101 2.63 -0.05 -8.89
C ASN A 101 2.99 -1.53 -8.87
N ALA A 102 2.29 -2.33 -8.08
CA ALA A 102 2.54 -3.76 -7.98
C ALA A 102 1.29 -4.47 -7.51
N TYR A 103 1.23 -5.76 -7.80
CA TYR A 103 0.06 -6.59 -7.50
C TYR A 103 0.54 -7.97 -7.06
N PHE A 104 0.01 -8.43 -5.94
CA PHE A 104 0.32 -9.75 -5.40
C PHE A 104 -0.97 -10.49 -5.09
N ASP A 105 -1.02 -11.78 -5.42
CA ASP A 105 -2.11 -12.64 -4.99
C ASP A 105 -1.81 -13.24 -3.62
N LYS A 106 -2.84 -13.38 -2.79
CA LYS A 106 -2.72 -14.11 -1.53
C LYS A 106 -2.71 -15.62 -1.79
N PRO A 107 -1.95 -16.40 -1.06
CA PRO A 107 -1.01 -16.01 -0.02
C PRO A 107 0.27 -15.42 -0.60
N VAL A 108 0.71 -14.31 -0.05
CA VAL A 108 1.87 -13.62 -0.57
C VAL A 108 3.14 -14.14 0.11
N ARG A 109 4.23 -14.21 -0.63
CA ARG A 109 5.53 -14.51 -0.05
C ARG A 109 6.08 -13.25 0.57
N VAL A 110 6.26 -13.28 1.88
CA VAL A 110 6.65 -12.08 2.62
C VAL A 110 7.97 -11.51 2.13
N ALA A 111 8.95 -12.36 1.84
CA ALA A 111 10.24 -11.88 1.36
C ALA A 111 10.12 -11.13 0.04
N GLU A 112 9.28 -11.60 -0.87
CA GLU A 112 9.04 -10.92 -2.14
C GLU A 112 8.32 -9.60 -1.94
N LEU A 113 7.35 -9.58 -1.03
CA LEU A 113 6.63 -8.38 -0.72
C LEU A 113 7.55 -7.31 -0.12
N LYS A 114 8.39 -7.71 0.82
CA LYS A 114 9.34 -6.78 1.45
C LYS A 114 10.33 -6.23 0.43
N ALA A 115 10.82 -7.08 -0.46
CA ALA A 115 11.74 -6.64 -1.51
C ALA A 115 11.08 -5.63 -2.44
N CYS A 116 9.83 -5.87 -2.81
CA CYS A 116 9.07 -4.96 -3.66
C CYS A 116 8.88 -3.60 -2.98
N VAL A 117 8.48 -3.62 -1.72
CA VAL A 117 8.26 -2.39 -0.94
C VAL A 117 9.55 -1.58 -0.88
N GLN A 118 10.65 -2.24 -0.54
CA GLN A 118 11.93 -1.55 -0.44
C GLN A 118 12.34 -0.96 -1.78
N GLN A 119 12.18 -1.73 -2.86
CA GLN A 119 12.54 -1.26 -4.19
C GLN A 119 11.73 -0.04 -4.59
N LEU A 120 10.43 -0.05 -4.35
CA LEU A 120 9.59 1.08 -4.68
C LEU A 120 9.93 2.31 -3.86
N LEU A 121 10.26 2.15 -2.59
CA LEU A 121 10.67 3.27 -1.76
C LEU A 121 12.01 3.85 -2.21
N ASP A 122 12.93 3.00 -2.66
CA ASP A 122 14.24 3.46 -3.10
C ASP A 122 14.16 4.23 -4.41
N TYR A 123 13.22 3.87 -5.28
CA TYR A 123 13.12 4.46 -6.62
C TYR A 123 12.06 5.53 -6.74
N ARG A 124 11.28 5.81 -5.70
CA ARG A 124 10.25 6.82 -5.83
C ARG A 124 10.88 8.20 -6.00
N PRO A 125 10.23 9.10 -6.73
CA PRO A 125 10.74 10.45 -6.87
C PRO A 125 10.75 11.16 -5.52
N ARG A 126 11.78 11.96 -5.31
CA ARG A 126 11.85 12.73 -4.09
C ARG A 126 10.89 13.88 -4.15
N ALA A 127 10.32 14.20 -3.02
CA ALA A 127 9.33 15.22 -2.99
C ALA A 127 9.91 16.56 -3.27
N GLU A 128 10.96 16.83 -3.13
CA GLU A 128 11.39 18.01 -3.45
C GLU A 128 12.20 18.39 -3.86
N SER A 129 12.29 18.37 -3.97
CA SER A 129 13.15 18.66 -4.28
C SER A 129 13.45 19.36 -4.67
#